data_8a5fe82a08c3f8b83168a09a67a9a918
#
_entry.id   8a5fe82a08c3f8b83168a09a67a9a918
#
_cell.length_a   1.000
_cell.length_b   1.000
_cell.length_c   1.000
_cell.angle_alpha   90.00
_cell.angle_beta   90.00
_cell.angle_gamma   90.00
#
_symmetry.space_group_name_H-M   'P 1'
#
loop_
_entity.id
_entity.type
_entity.pdbx_description
1 polymer ?
#
loop_
_entity_poly.entity_id
_entity_poly.type
_entity_poly.pdbx_seq_one_letter_code
_entity_poly.pdbx_strand_id
1 'polypeptide(L)'
;MGSVTSELPFRRTPLADAAETGLKIVVVGGFGVGKTTLVRSVSEIRPLNTEEVMTQAGVGVDETHGVAAKTTTTVAFDFGRISLNEHMVLYLFGAPGQERFWFLWDRLFSGTLGAVVLVDTRRMDDSWYAIDRLEHHKTPFVVAVNRFDDDPCQYSLEEIRQALALPEHVPLIDCDARVRTSGKDVLITLVNHLYELAMTRETTS
;
A
#
# COMPACT_ATOMS: atom_id res chain seq x y z
N MET A 1 -42.35 -7.20 11.23
CA MET A 1 -41.02 -7.67 11.65
C MET A 1 -39.99 -6.81 10.94
N GLY A 2 -39.51 -5.78 11.63
CA GLY A 2 -38.60 -4.80 11.07
C GLY A 2 -37.14 -5.26 11.31
N SER A 3 -36.37 -5.36 10.24
CA SER A 3 -34.95 -5.64 10.28
C SER A 3 -34.21 -4.36 10.72
N VAL A 4 -33.66 -4.38 11.92
CA VAL A 4 -32.80 -3.30 12.44
C VAL A 4 -31.39 -3.53 11.90
N THR A 5 -31.04 -2.85 10.81
CA THR A 5 -29.66 -2.71 10.37
C THR A 5 -28.95 -1.76 11.32
N SER A 6 -28.12 -2.31 12.18
CA SER A 6 -27.22 -1.55 13.06
C SER A 6 -26.10 -0.93 12.19
N GLU A 7 -26.35 0.27 11.68
CA GLU A 7 -25.27 1.13 11.18
C GLU A 7 -24.52 1.70 12.38
N LEU A 8 -23.30 1.22 12.60
CA LEU A 8 -22.37 1.87 13.53
C LEU A 8 -22.10 3.28 13.01
N PRO A 9 -22.31 4.33 13.83
CA PRO A 9 -22.07 5.70 13.41
C PRO A 9 -20.56 5.89 13.17
N PHE A 10 -20.18 6.12 11.93
CA PHE A 10 -18.86 6.62 11.58
C PHE A 10 -18.66 7.95 12.34
N ARG A 11 -17.84 7.93 13.38
CA ARG A 11 -17.37 9.16 13.98
C ARG A 11 -16.53 9.88 12.92
N ARG A 12 -17.09 10.95 12.36
CA ARG A 12 -16.33 11.95 11.65
C ARG A 12 -15.42 12.61 12.67
N THR A 13 -14.20 12.14 12.81
CA THR A 13 -13.17 12.92 13.49
C THR A 13 -12.85 14.08 12.57
N PRO A 14 -13.11 15.34 12.93
CA PRO A 14 -12.70 16.47 12.13
C PRO A 14 -11.20 16.34 11.88
N LEU A 15 -10.72 16.82 10.71
CA LEU A 15 -9.31 17.15 10.56
C LEU A 15 -8.97 18.02 11.77
N ALA A 16 -7.98 17.61 12.55
CA ALA A 16 -7.36 18.56 13.48
C ALA A 16 -6.91 19.73 12.60
N ASP A 17 -7.46 20.93 12.85
CA ASP A 17 -7.09 22.14 12.12
C ASP A 17 -5.59 22.48 12.25
N ALA A 18 -4.84 21.63 12.90
CA ALA A 18 -3.44 21.74 13.26
C ALA A 18 -2.57 20.53 12.87
N ALA A 19 -2.97 19.65 11.93
CA ALA A 19 -2.05 18.62 11.44
C ALA A 19 -0.91 19.28 10.65
N GLU A 20 0.18 19.58 11.35
CA GLU A 20 1.36 20.25 10.77
C GLU A 20 2.21 19.32 9.90
N THR A 21 2.10 18.00 10.11
CA THR A 21 2.92 17.01 9.43
C THR A 21 2.08 15.87 8.87
N GLY A 22 2.08 15.74 7.55
CA GLY A 22 1.51 14.61 6.83
C GLY A 22 2.58 13.61 6.43
N LEU A 23 2.46 12.36 6.88
CA LEU A 23 3.34 11.26 6.50
C LEU A 23 2.66 10.40 5.45
N LYS A 24 3.36 10.11 4.36
CA LYS A 24 2.85 9.29 3.26
C LYS A 24 3.41 7.88 3.33
N ILE A 25 2.52 6.89 3.29
CA ILE A 25 2.86 5.47 3.14
C ILE A 25 2.12 4.93 1.92
N VAL A 26 2.81 4.10 1.14
CA VAL A 26 2.23 3.41 -0.02
C VAL A 26 2.09 1.93 0.29
N VAL A 27 0.93 1.36 -0.05
CA VAL A 27 0.67 -0.08 0.02
C VAL A 27 0.70 -0.63 -1.40
N VAL A 28 1.63 -1.53 -1.67
CA VAL A 28 1.87 -2.16 -2.98
C VAL A 28 1.66 -3.67 -2.91
N GLY A 29 1.70 -4.34 -4.06
CA GLY A 29 1.53 -5.79 -4.19
C GLY A 29 0.62 -6.15 -5.36
N GLY A 30 0.48 -7.43 -5.66
CA GLY A 30 -0.28 -7.97 -6.79
C GLY A 30 -1.75 -7.58 -6.79
N PHE A 31 -2.42 -7.87 -7.90
CA PHE A 31 -3.87 -7.67 -7.99
C PHE A 31 -4.61 -8.63 -7.05
N GLY A 32 -5.56 -8.12 -6.27
CA GLY A 32 -6.37 -8.93 -5.36
C GLY A 32 -5.66 -9.34 -4.05
N VAL A 33 -4.41 -8.93 -3.80
CA VAL A 33 -3.63 -9.30 -2.60
C VAL A 33 -4.19 -8.72 -1.29
N GLY A 34 -5.17 -7.81 -1.34
CA GLY A 34 -5.81 -7.25 -0.14
C GLY A 34 -5.44 -5.79 0.17
N LYS A 35 -4.80 -5.04 -0.73
CA LYS A 35 -4.42 -3.62 -0.50
C LYS A 35 -5.58 -2.75 -0.08
N THR A 36 -6.67 -2.78 -0.86
CA THR A 36 -7.92 -2.07 -0.56
C THR A 36 -8.47 -2.45 0.81
N THR A 37 -8.43 -3.74 1.14
CA THR A 37 -8.91 -4.27 2.41
C THR A 37 -8.06 -3.75 3.56
N LEU A 38 -6.73 -3.79 3.44
CA LEU A 38 -5.81 -3.28 4.45
C LEU A 38 -6.05 -1.78 4.70
N VAL A 39 -6.05 -0.97 3.64
CA VAL A 39 -6.27 0.48 3.77
C VAL A 39 -7.60 0.78 4.44
N ARG A 40 -8.67 0.05 4.08
CA ARG A 40 -9.99 0.22 4.68
C ARG A 40 -10.04 -0.21 6.14
N SER A 41 -9.40 -1.30 6.50
CA SER A 41 -9.43 -1.83 7.86
C SER A 41 -8.79 -0.90 8.88
N VAL A 42 -7.72 -0.20 8.50
CA VAL A 42 -6.99 0.68 9.41
C VAL A 42 -7.43 2.15 9.34
N SER A 43 -8.04 2.58 8.24
CA SER A 43 -8.44 3.98 8.02
C SER A 43 -9.47 4.46 9.05
N GLU A 44 -9.34 5.71 9.48
CA GLU A 44 -10.29 6.43 10.33
C GLU A 44 -11.34 7.19 9.53
N ILE A 45 -11.11 7.35 8.25
CA ILE A 45 -12.07 7.95 7.33
C ILE A 45 -12.63 6.88 6.41
N ARG A 46 -13.80 7.13 5.84
CA ARG A 46 -14.31 6.30 4.75
C ARG A 46 -13.30 6.40 3.61
N PRO A 47 -12.72 5.28 3.15
CA PRO A 47 -11.75 5.30 2.07
C PRO A 47 -12.34 5.97 0.84
N LEU A 48 -11.61 6.90 0.28
CA LEU A 48 -11.97 7.54 -0.98
C LEU A 48 -11.37 6.68 -2.09
N ASN A 49 -12.20 6.19 -2.99
CA ASN A 49 -11.74 5.70 -4.27
C ASN A 49 -11.52 6.96 -5.12
N THR A 50 -10.28 7.42 -5.22
CA THR A 50 -9.94 8.53 -6.11
C THR A 50 -9.81 7.97 -7.52
N GLU A 51 -10.79 8.29 -8.35
CA GLU A 51 -10.70 8.02 -9.79
C GLU A 51 -9.89 9.15 -10.43
N GLU A 52 -8.66 8.87 -10.81
CA GLU A 52 -7.86 9.79 -11.59
C GLU A 52 -8.03 9.45 -13.07
N VAL A 53 -8.59 10.40 -13.82
CA VAL A 53 -8.74 10.28 -15.27
C VAL A 53 -7.39 10.55 -15.91
N MET A 54 -6.68 9.48 -16.32
CA MET A 54 -5.41 9.60 -17.02
C MET A 54 -5.63 9.67 -18.51
N THR A 55 -5.26 10.79 -19.10
CA THR A 55 -5.13 10.89 -20.57
C THR A 55 -3.78 10.26 -20.93
N GLN A 56 -3.78 9.12 -21.60
CA GLN A 56 -2.56 8.61 -22.21
C GLN A 56 -2.16 9.55 -23.36
N ALA A 57 -1.35 10.53 -23.05
CA ALA A 57 -0.57 11.25 -24.04
C ALA A 57 0.75 10.48 -24.22
N GLY A 58 0.86 9.73 -25.28
CA GLY A 58 2.14 9.29 -25.82
C GLY A 58 2.58 7.86 -25.46
N VAL A 59 1.97 6.86 -26.08
CA VAL A 59 2.71 5.68 -26.51
C VAL A 59 2.91 5.86 -28.01
N GLY A 60 4.17 5.89 -28.41
CA GLY A 60 4.61 6.21 -29.77
C GLY A 60 4.01 5.33 -30.82
N VAL A 61 3.55 6.01 -31.83
CA VAL A 61 3.66 5.78 -33.26
C VAL A 61 3.79 4.33 -33.72
N ASP A 62 2.70 3.83 -34.27
CA ASP A 62 2.74 3.26 -35.60
C ASP A 62 1.40 3.54 -36.31
N GLU A 63 1.53 3.96 -37.59
CA GLU A 63 0.50 4.50 -38.42
C GLU A 63 -0.61 3.48 -38.75
N THR A 64 -1.85 3.83 -38.49
CA THR A 64 -2.94 3.53 -39.41
C THR A 64 -4.11 4.51 -39.18
N HIS A 65 -4.47 5.16 -40.25
CA HIS A 65 -5.62 6.00 -40.53
C HIS A 65 -6.81 6.04 -39.57
N GLY A 66 -7.02 7.21 -39.00
CA GLY A 66 -8.35 7.75 -38.79
C GLY A 66 -9.07 7.35 -37.49
N VAL A 67 -9.14 8.32 -36.61
CA VAL A 67 -9.88 8.46 -35.36
C VAL A 67 -8.96 8.34 -34.13
N ALA A 68 -8.56 9.49 -33.65
CA ALA A 68 -7.92 9.62 -32.34
C ALA A 68 -8.94 9.23 -31.25
N ALA A 69 -9.04 7.95 -30.93
CA ALA A 69 -9.70 7.50 -29.73
C ALA A 69 -8.80 7.93 -28.56
N LYS A 70 -9.13 9.05 -27.92
CA LYS A 70 -8.61 9.40 -26.61
C LYS A 70 -9.02 8.30 -25.65
N THR A 71 -8.17 7.30 -25.48
CA THR A 71 -8.41 6.24 -24.51
C THR A 71 -8.09 6.81 -23.14
N THR A 72 -9.10 7.37 -22.50
CA THR A 72 -9.04 7.85 -21.13
C THR A 72 -9.24 6.65 -20.24
N THR A 73 -8.20 6.27 -19.48
CA THR A 73 -8.32 5.19 -18.49
C THR A 73 -8.42 5.80 -17.11
N THR A 74 -9.50 5.51 -16.41
CA THR A 74 -9.67 5.88 -15.01
C THR A 74 -8.91 4.88 -14.15
N VAL A 75 -8.01 5.37 -13.31
CA VAL A 75 -7.27 4.55 -12.35
C VAL A 75 -7.77 4.87 -10.95
N ALA A 76 -8.25 3.86 -10.26
CA ALA A 76 -8.69 4.00 -8.88
C ALA A 76 -7.53 3.74 -7.93
N PHE A 77 -7.32 4.66 -6.99
CA PHE A 77 -6.40 4.52 -5.87
C PHE A 77 -7.20 4.40 -4.58
N ASP A 78 -6.79 3.49 -3.71
CA ASP A 78 -7.31 3.48 -2.36
C ASP A 78 -6.61 4.57 -1.54
N PHE A 79 -7.39 5.38 -0.84
CA PHE A 79 -6.86 6.40 0.05
C PHE A 79 -7.44 6.22 1.44
N GLY A 80 -6.58 6.20 2.45
CA GLY A 80 -6.93 6.12 3.85
C GLY A 80 -6.15 7.11 4.69
N ARG A 81 -6.62 7.35 5.92
CA ARG A 81 -6.02 8.25 6.88
C ARG A 81 -6.04 7.67 8.28
N ILE A 82 -4.95 7.88 9.02
CA ILE A 82 -4.84 7.56 10.44
C ILE A 82 -4.22 8.77 11.14
N SER A 83 -4.86 9.28 12.19
CA SER A 83 -4.30 10.29 13.06
C SER A 83 -3.38 9.61 14.08
N LEU A 84 -2.09 9.96 14.08
CA LEU A 84 -1.13 9.43 15.06
C LEU A 84 -1.17 10.22 16.34
N ASN A 85 -1.31 11.55 16.26
CA ASN A 85 -1.55 12.48 17.35
C ASN A 85 -2.21 13.77 16.80
N GLU A 86 -2.29 14.82 17.62
CA GLU A 86 -2.92 16.09 17.25
C GLU A 86 -2.20 16.81 16.09
N HIS A 87 -0.89 16.54 15.90
CA HIS A 87 -0.05 17.23 14.93
C HIS A 87 0.39 16.36 13.75
N MET A 88 0.16 15.04 13.81
CA MET A 88 0.71 14.09 12.85
C MET A 88 -0.36 13.16 12.27
N VAL A 89 -0.43 13.12 10.96
CA VAL A 89 -1.37 12.31 10.20
C VAL A 89 -0.63 11.39 9.24
N LEU A 90 -1.02 10.13 9.22
CA LEU A 90 -0.55 9.14 8.28
C LEU A 90 -1.54 9.01 7.12
N TYR A 91 -1.09 9.24 5.91
CA TYR A 91 -1.82 9.04 4.68
C TYR A 91 -1.41 7.72 4.03
N LEU A 92 -2.39 6.86 3.76
CA LEU A 92 -2.20 5.56 3.14
C LEU A 92 -2.71 5.59 1.70
N PHE A 93 -1.86 5.17 0.77
CA PHE A 93 -2.20 5.07 -0.65
C PHE A 93 -2.04 3.63 -1.11
N GLY A 94 -3.14 2.97 -1.48
CA GLY A 94 -3.09 1.66 -2.12
C GLY A 94 -2.80 1.81 -3.61
N ALA A 95 -1.65 1.32 -4.05
CA ALA A 95 -1.27 1.36 -5.46
C ALA A 95 -2.09 0.36 -6.30
N PRO A 96 -2.41 0.68 -7.56
CA PRO A 96 -3.07 -0.25 -8.45
C PRO A 96 -2.18 -1.47 -8.69
N GLY A 97 -2.72 -2.69 -8.49
CA GLY A 97 -1.96 -3.93 -8.59
C GLY A 97 -1.85 -4.51 -10.01
N GLN A 98 -2.53 -3.94 -10.99
CA GLN A 98 -2.48 -4.42 -12.37
C GLN A 98 -1.22 -3.89 -13.07
N GLU A 99 -0.49 -4.74 -13.77
CA GLU A 99 0.78 -4.41 -14.46
C GLU A 99 0.69 -3.19 -15.38
N ARG A 100 -0.39 -3.07 -16.11
CA ARG A 100 -0.63 -1.92 -17.01
C ARG A 100 -0.62 -0.56 -16.31
N PHE A 101 -0.69 -0.53 -14.97
CA PHE A 101 -0.67 0.70 -14.17
C PHE A 101 0.61 0.90 -13.36
N TRP A 102 1.59 0.01 -13.48
CA TRP A 102 2.84 0.09 -12.73
C TRP A 102 3.65 1.35 -13.02
N PHE A 103 3.49 1.94 -14.20
CA PHE A 103 4.11 3.23 -14.54
C PHE A 103 3.70 4.38 -13.60
N LEU A 104 2.61 4.24 -12.86
CA LEU A 104 2.15 5.23 -11.87
C LEU A 104 2.92 5.12 -10.55
N TRP A 105 3.56 4.00 -10.28
CA TRP A 105 4.21 3.74 -9.00
C TRP A 105 5.35 4.71 -8.74
N ASP A 106 6.12 5.10 -9.73
CA ASP A 106 7.22 6.06 -9.60
C ASP A 106 6.73 7.40 -9.04
N ARG A 107 5.55 7.85 -9.48
CA ARG A 107 4.91 9.06 -8.94
C ARG A 107 4.38 8.85 -7.52
N LEU A 108 3.87 7.64 -7.23
CA LEU A 108 3.40 7.30 -5.90
C LEU A 108 4.55 7.23 -4.89
N PHE A 109 5.73 6.76 -5.30
CA PHE A 109 6.88 6.67 -4.42
C PHE A 109 7.50 8.03 -4.10
N SER A 110 7.30 9.04 -4.95
CA SER A 110 7.77 10.39 -4.67
C SER A 110 7.18 10.95 -3.37
N GLY A 111 8.04 11.36 -2.44
CA GLY A 111 7.64 11.88 -1.13
C GLY A 111 7.06 10.82 -0.17
N THR A 112 7.23 9.54 -0.48
CA THR A 112 6.82 8.44 0.40
C THR A 112 7.85 8.23 1.50
N LEU A 113 7.39 8.14 2.74
CA LEU A 113 8.22 7.85 3.89
C LEU A 113 8.69 6.39 3.87
N GLY A 114 7.78 5.49 3.50
CA GLY A 114 8.03 4.06 3.37
C GLY A 114 6.85 3.34 2.73
N ALA A 115 7.00 2.05 2.49
CA ALA A 115 5.99 1.24 1.84
C ALA A 115 5.69 -0.07 2.58
N VAL A 116 4.46 -0.57 2.38
CA VAL A 116 4.06 -1.93 2.75
C VAL A 116 3.90 -2.74 1.49
N VAL A 117 4.66 -3.82 1.34
CA VAL A 117 4.47 -4.82 0.29
C VAL A 117 3.57 -5.91 0.83
N LEU A 118 2.33 -6.00 0.32
CA LEU A 118 1.46 -7.12 0.62
C LEU A 118 1.78 -8.29 -0.30
N VAL A 119 1.96 -9.47 0.28
CA VAL A 119 2.29 -10.72 -0.40
C VAL A 119 1.15 -11.72 -0.23
N ASP A 120 0.81 -12.39 -1.31
CA ASP A 120 -0.09 -13.55 -1.36
C ASP A 120 0.74 -14.79 -1.68
N THR A 121 0.86 -15.72 -0.75
CA THR A 121 1.66 -16.94 -0.89
C THR A 121 1.21 -17.83 -2.05
N ARG A 122 -0.04 -17.69 -2.50
CA ARG A 122 -0.57 -18.41 -3.65
C ARG A 122 -0.07 -17.85 -4.99
N ARG A 123 0.48 -16.61 -5.00
CA ARG A 123 0.95 -15.88 -6.18
C ARG A 123 2.11 -14.96 -5.82
N MET A 124 3.19 -15.53 -5.29
CA MET A 124 4.35 -14.77 -4.80
C MET A 124 5.05 -13.98 -5.91
N ASP A 125 4.99 -14.49 -7.14
CA ASP A 125 5.61 -13.86 -8.32
C ASP A 125 5.10 -12.42 -8.54
N ASP A 126 3.84 -12.13 -8.21
CA ASP A 126 3.25 -10.79 -8.30
C ASP A 126 3.95 -9.76 -7.40
N SER A 127 4.76 -10.20 -6.43
CA SER A 127 5.42 -9.34 -5.44
C SER A 127 6.81 -8.87 -5.89
N TRP A 128 7.46 -9.60 -6.80
CA TRP A 128 8.85 -9.31 -7.24
C TRP A 128 8.99 -7.90 -7.80
N TYR A 129 8.08 -7.52 -8.67
CA TYR A 129 8.13 -6.18 -9.27
C TYR A 129 8.02 -5.07 -8.22
N ALA A 130 7.16 -5.26 -7.22
CA ALA A 130 6.98 -4.28 -6.15
C ALA A 130 8.26 -4.12 -5.34
N ILE A 131 8.91 -5.23 -4.98
CA ILE A 131 10.16 -5.25 -4.22
C ILE A 131 11.28 -4.58 -5.03
N ASP A 132 11.48 -5.01 -6.28
CA ASP A 132 12.52 -4.45 -7.17
C ASP A 132 12.37 -2.92 -7.33
N ARG A 133 11.13 -2.44 -7.53
CA ARG A 133 10.88 -1.00 -7.67
C ARG A 133 11.17 -0.21 -6.40
N LEU A 134 10.82 -0.75 -5.23
CA LEU A 134 11.11 -0.10 -3.95
C LEU A 134 12.62 -0.06 -3.66
N GLU A 135 13.34 -1.14 -3.95
CA GLU A 135 14.79 -1.20 -3.85
C GLU A 135 15.46 -0.20 -4.79
N HIS A 136 15.01 -0.15 -6.06
CA HIS A 136 15.52 0.81 -7.05
C HIS A 136 15.34 2.26 -6.58
N HIS A 137 14.19 2.60 -6.02
CA HIS A 137 13.88 3.92 -5.47
C HIS A 137 14.50 4.18 -4.09
N LYS A 138 15.14 3.17 -3.50
CA LYS A 138 15.68 3.22 -2.12
C LYS A 138 14.61 3.64 -1.11
N THR A 139 13.36 3.25 -1.36
CA THR A 139 12.25 3.49 -0.46
C THR A 139 12.23 2.38 0.59
N PRO A 140 12.35 2.69 1.89
CA PRO A 140 12.26 1.68 2.94
C PRO A 140 10.90 0.99 2.91
N PHE A 141 10.88 -0.31 3.19
CA PHE A 141 9.63 -1.06 3.17
C PHE A 141 9.63 -2.23 4.16
N VAL A 142 8.44 -2.71 4.46
CA VAL A 142 8.19 -3.97 5.15
C VAL A 142 7.38 -4.88 4.24
N VAL A 143 7.56 -6.18 4.41
CA VAL A 143 6.77 -7.19 3.72
C VAL A 143 5.73 -7.77 4.68
N ALA A 144 4.46 -7.75 4.28
CA ALA A 144 3.35 -8.29 5.04
C ALA A 144 2.70 -9.42 4.26
N VAL A 145 2.76 -10.62 4.79
CA VAL A 145 2.16 -11.82 4.19
C VAL A 145 0.69 -11.86 4.56
N ASN A 146 -0.18 -11.56 3.59
CA ASN A 146 -1.62 -11.59 3.84
C ASN A 146 -2.13 -13.04 3.83
N ARG A 147 -2.56 -13.52 4.99
CA ARG A 147 -3.07 -14.88 5.15
C ARG A 147 -4.53 -14.97 4.72
N PHE A 148 -4.80 -15.90 3.83
CA PHE A 148 -6.14 -16.21 3.34
C PHE A 148 -6.62 -17.54 3.94
N ASP A 149 -7.91 -17.61 4.24
CA ASP A 149 -8.51 -18.81 4.85
C ASP A 149 -8.47 -20.04 3.93
N ASP A 150 -8.41 -19.80 2.62
CA ASP A 150 -8.35 -20.81 1.57
C ASP A 150 -6.93 -21.10 1.07
N ASP A 151 -5.89 -20.63 1.77
CA ASP A 151 -4.51 -20.92 1.41
C ASP A 151 -4.14 -22.36 1.85
N PRO A 152 -3.93 -23.27 0.91
CA PRO A 152 -3.58 -24.65 1.23
C PRO A 152 -2.16 -24.81 1.76
N CYS A 153 -1.29 -23.83 1.53
CA CYS A 153 0.12 -23.87 1.86
C CYS A 153 0.46 -22.79 2.89
N GLN A 154 0.67 -23.22 4.13
CA GLN A 154 1.11 -22.32 5.20
C GLN A 154 2.64 -22.34 5.28
N TYR A 155 3.29 -21.61 4.37
CA TYR A 155 4.74 -21.40 4.45
C TYR A 155 5.09 -20.59 5.68
N SER A 156 6.21 -20.93 6.31
CA SER A 156 6.81 -20.12 7.38
C SER A 156 7.35 -18.80 6.81
N LEU A 157 7.49 -17.79 7.68
CA LEU A 157 8.08 -16.53 7.27
C LEU A 157 9.51 -16.70 6.73
N GLU A 158 10.27 -17.66 7.27
CA GLU A 158 11.62 -17.95 6.80
C GLU A 158 11.64 -18.50 5.37
N GLU A 159 10.75 -19.44 5.04
CA GLU A 159 10.61 -19.94 3.67
C GLU A 159 10.21 -18.84 2.69
N ILE A 160 9.30 -17.94 3.12
CA ILE A 160 8.88 -16.79 2.31
C ILE A 160 10.03 -15.81 2.13
N ARG A 161 10.83 -15.52 3.18
CA ARG A 161 12.02 -14.69 3.08
C ARG A 161 13.01 -15.22 2.05
N GLN A 162 13.29 -16.51 2.10
CA GLN A 162 14.19 -17.15 1.16
C GLN A 162 13.63 -17.12 -0.27
N ALA A 163 12.34 -17.43 -0.45
CA ALA A 163 11.70 -17.42 -1.75
C ALA A 163 11.67 -16.04 -2.38
N LEU A 164 11.47 -14.97 -1.59
CA LEU A 164 11.49 -13.59 -2.06
C LEU A 164 12.91 -12.97 -2.07
N ALA A 165 13.95 -13.73 -1.70
CA ALA A 165 15.33 -13.27 -1.57
C ALA A 165 15.45 -11.97 -0.73
N LEU A 166 14.63 -11.84 0.32
CA LEU A 166 14.58 -10.64 1.14
C LEU A 166 15.82 -10.53 2.04
N PRO A 167 16.51 -9.39 2.05
CA PRO A 167 17.57 -9.12 3.01
C PRO A 167 17.07 -9.24 4.46
N GLU A 168 17.96 -9.64 5.39
CA GLU A 168 17.62 -9.82 6.80
C GLU A 168 17.07 -8.55 7.46
N HIS A 169 17.56 -7.39 7.04
CA HIS A 169 17.13 -6.11 7.59
C HIS A 169 15.73 -5.67 7.15
N VAL A 170 15.14 -6.30 6.14
CA VAL A 170 13.76 -6.02 5.72
C VAL A 170 12.80 -6.77 6.63
N PRO A 171 11.94 -6.07 7.39
CA PRO A 171 10.96 -6.74 8.24
C PRO A 171 9.95 -7.54 7.42
N LEU A 172 9.66 -8.75 7.91
CA LEU A 172 8.67 -9.65 7.34
C LEU A 172 7.70 -10.07 8.45
N ILE A 173 6.40 -9.88 8.25
CA ILE A 173 5.36 -10.11 9.25
C ILE A 173 4.12 -10.77 8.62
N ASP A 174 3.43 -11.61 9.39
CA ASP A 174 2.11 -12.09 9.01
C ASP A 174 1.05 -10.98 9.12
N CYS A 175 0.08 -11.02 8.24
CA CYS A 175 -1.02 -10.06 8.20
C CYS A 175 -2.34 -10.74 7.85
N ASP A 176 -3.41 -10.31 8.48
CA ASP A 176 -4.77 -10.45 7.98
C ASP A 176 -5.29 -9.04 7.66
N ALA A 177 -5.36 -8.71 6.38
CA ALA A 177 -5.77 -7.39 5.93
C ALA A 177 -7.19 -6.99 6.37
N ARG A 178 -8.04 -7.98 6.72
CA ARG A 178 -9.41 -7.77 7.21
C ARG A 178 -9.45 -7.31 8.67
N VAL A 179 -8.40 -7.62 9.42
CA VAL A 179 -8.32 -7.40 10.87
C VAL A 179 -7.57 -6.11 11.16
N ARG A 180 -8.27 -5.13 11.76
CA ARG A 180 -7.72 -3.81 12.05
C ARG A 180 -6.44 -3.84 12.90
N THR A 181 -6.39 -4.69 13.91
CA THR A 181 -5.20 -4.83 14.78
C THR A 181 -4.02 -5.35 13.98
N SER A 182 -4.22 -6.39 13.17
CA SER A 182 -3.17 -6.93 12.29
C SER A 182 -2.64 -5.89 11.30
N GLY A 183 -3.53 -5.12 10.65
CA GLY A 183 -3.12 -4.02 9.79
C GLY A 183 -2.34 -2.92 10.52
N LYS A 184 -2.70 -2.61 11.78
CA LYS A 184 -1.95 -1.67 12.61
C LYS A 184 -0.56 -2.20 12.96
N ASP A 185 -0.42 -3.49 13.26
CA ASP A 185 0.85 -4.12 13.58
C ASP A 185 1.83 -4.00 12.40
N VAL A 186 1.34 -4.16 11.16
CA VAL A 186 2.14 -3.93 9.94
C VAL A 186 2.64 -2.48 9.87
N LEU A 187 1.77 -1.50 10.15
CA LEU A 187 2.15 -0.09 10.12
C LEU A 187 3.13 0.27 11.25
N ILE A 188 2.95 -0.29 12.43
CA ILE A 188 3.88 -0.12 13.56
C ILE A 188 5.24 -0.71 13.21
N THR A 189 5.28 -1.90 12.61
CA THR A 189 6.52 -2.54 12.14
C THR A 189 7.25 -1.64 11.14
N LEU A 190 6.52 -1.04 10.17
CA LEU A 190 7.11 -0.10 9.23
C LEU A 190 7.68 1.15 9.93
N VAL A 191 6.92 1.76 10.84
CA VAL A 191 7.37 2.97 11.57
C VAL A 191 8.62 2.67 12.40
N ASN A 192 8.66 1.54 13.09
CA ASN A 192 9.83 1.12 13.86
C ASN A 192 11.05 0.92 12.95
N HIS A 193 10.87 0.26 11.82
CA HIS A 193 11.93 0.06 10.83
C HIS A 193 12.49 1.40 10.30
N LEU A 194 11.59 2.34 9.98
CA LEU A 194 11.99 3.69 9.55
C LEU A 194 12.78 4.43 10.62
N TYR A 195 12.36 4.31 11.88
CA TYR A 195 13.06 4.90 13.00
C TYR A 195 14.48 4.32 13.18
N GLU A 196 14.62 3.00 13.13
CA GLU A 196 15.92 2.31 13.20
C GLU A 196 16.87 2.76 12.08
N LEU A 197 16.36 2.87 10.85
CA LEU A 197 17.13 3.36 9.72
C LEU A 197 17.57 4.82 9.88
N ALA A 198 16.74 5.67 10.47
CA ALA A 198 17.09 7.07 10.75
C ALA A 198 18.20 7.17 11.79
N MET A 199 18.09 6.43 12.90
CA MET A 199 19.09 6.40 13.97
C MET A 199 20.45 5.88 13.49
N THR A 200 20.44 4.87 12.59
CA THR A 200 21.68 4.32 12.05
C THR A 200 22.41 5.32 11.15
N ARG A 201 21.67 6.17 10.42
CA ARG A 201 22.26 7.23 9.58
C ARG A 201 22.92 8.34 10.39
N GLU A 202 22.31 8.74 11.51
CA GLU A 202 22.86 9.76 12.41
C GLU A 202 24.15 9.32 13.08
N THR A 203 24.30 8.02 13.38
CA THR A 203 25.50 7.47 14.01
C THR A 203 26.68 7.29 13.03
N THR A 204 26.43 7.37 11.72
CA THR A 204 27.46 7.15 10.69
C THR A 204 27.93 8.47 10.05
N SER A 205 27.32 9.61 10.42
CA SER A 205 27.65 10.97 9.94
C SER A 205 28.49 11.71 10.96
#